data_6136bd3e9a9711a3ccd49e188900107f
#
_entry.id   6136bd3e9a9711a3ccd49e188900107f
#
_cell.length_a   1.000
_cell.length_b   1.000
_cell.length_c   1.000
_cell.angle_alpha   90.00
_cell.angle_beta   90.00
_cell.angle_gamma   90.00
#
_symmetry.space_group_name_H-M   'P 1'
#
loop_
_entity.id
_entity.type
_entity.pdbx_description
1 polymer ?
#
loop_
_entity_poly.entity_id
_entity_poly.type
_entity_poly.pdbx_seq_one_letter_code
_entity_poly.pdbx_strand_id
1 'polypeptide(L)'
;IAHIDHGKSTLADRFIQRCGGLSDREMEAQVLDSMDLERERGITIKAQCVTLHYQHSNGETYQLNFIDTPGHVDFSYEVSRSLAACEGALLVVDAAQGVEAQSVANCYTAIEQGLEVLPVLNKIDLPQAEPERVAGEIEDIIGLDVSDIIQCSAKTGIGVDDLLDYLVDTIPPPEGKDEEDLQ
;
A
#
# COMPACT_ATOMS: atom_id res chain seq x y z
N ILE A 1 2.99 -3.25 0.18
CA ILE A 1 3.30 -4.60 0.71
C ILE A 1 2.32 -5.00 1.79
N ALA A 2 1.92 -6.25 1.85
CA ALA A 2 1.03 -6.79 2.88
C ALA A 2 1.06 -8.32 2.87
N HIS A 3 0.56 -8.91 3.95
CA HIS A 3 0.19 -10.32 3.97
C HIS A 3 -1.08 -10.57 3.14
N ILE A 4 -1.30 -11.83 2.74
CA ILE A 4 -2.53 -12.23 2.02
C ILE A 4 -3.76 -11.84 2.86
N ASP A 5 -4.82 -11.40 2.20
CA ASP A 5 -6.10 -11.01 2.80
C ASP A 5 -6.07 -9.79 3.74
N HIS A 6 -4.96 -9.06 3.85
CA HIS A 6 -4.90 -7.79 4.60
C HIS A 6 -5.55 -6.60 3.86
N GLY A 7 -6.03 -6.81 2.63
CA GLY A 7 -6.77 -5.81 1.86
C GLY A 7 -5.90 -4.87 1.03
N LYS A 8 -4.69 -5.29 0.65
CA LYS A 8 -3.74 -4.51 -0.14
C LYS A 8 -4.32 -4.10 -1.49
N SER A 9 -4.81 -5.05 -2.29
CA SER A 9 -5.38 -4.77 -3.62
C SER A 9 -6.68 -3.97 -3.51
N THR A 10 -7.51 -4.22 -2.50
CA THR A 10 -8.71 -3.42 -2.22
C THR A 10 -8.35 -1.97 -1.89
N LEU A 11 -7.27 -1.74 -1.15
CA LEU A 11 -6.77 -0.40 -0.86
C LEU A 11 -6.26 0.30 -2.12
N ALA A 12 -5.53 -0.41 -2.97
CA ALA A 12 -5.05 0.11 -4.25
C ALA A 12 -6.22 0.49 -5.18
N ASP A 13 -7.26 -0.33 -5.26
CA ASP A 13 -8.49 -0.01 -6.00
C ASP A 13 -9.17 1.25 -5.44
N ARG A 14 -9.16 1.44 -4.12
CA ARG A 14 -9.71 2.63 -3.48
C ARG A 14 -8.92 3.90 -3.83
N PHE A 15 -7.61 3.80 -3.95
CA PHE A 15 -6.78 4.91 -4.44
C PHE A 15 -7.15 5.29 -5.87
N ILE A 16 -7.34 4.31 -6.75
CA ILE A 16 -7.76 4.53 -8.14
C ILE A 16 -9.10 5.26 -8.17
N GLN A 17 -10.08 4.80 -7.42
CA GLN A 17 -11.40 5.43 -7.31
C GLN A 17 -11.29 6.87 -6.80
N ARG A 18 -10.54 7.10 -5.73
CA ARG A 18 -10.41 8.42 -5.09
C ARG A 18 -9.70 9.44 -5.98
N CYS A 19 -8.75 9.02 -6.78
CA CYS A 19 -8.03 9.88 -7.74
C CYS A 19 -8.77 10.09 -9.07
N GLY A 20 -10.05 9.73 -9.15
CA GLY A 20 -10.92 10.00 -10.32
C GLY A 20 -10.84 8.97 -11.43
N GLY A 21 -10.24 7.80 -11.17
CA GLY A 21 -10.07 6.75 -12.17
C GLY A 21 -11.33 5.97 -12.52
N LEU A 22 -12.24 5.72 -11.56
CA LEU A 22 -13.35 4.79 -11.77
C LEU A 22 -14.59 5.13 -10.94
N SER A 23 -15.77 4.84 -11.49
CA SER A 23 -17.04 4.88 -10.77
C SER A 23 -17.24 3.63 -9.89
N ASP A 24 -18.14 3.72 -8.89
CA ASP A 24 -18.46 2.59 -7.99
C ASP A 24 -18.86 1.30 -8.74
N ARG A 25 -19.46 1.44 -9.92
CA ARG A 25 -19.91 0.33 -10.76
C ARG A 25 -18.77 -0.41 -11.46
N GLU A 26 -17.69 0.33 -11.76
CA GLU A 26 -16.49 -0.22 -12.40
C GLU A 26 -15.55 -0.85 -11.38
N MET A 27 -15.76 -0.56 -10.09
CA MET A 27 -15.01 -1.12 -8.95
C MET A 27 -15.53 -2.50 -8.49
N GLU A 28 -16.65 -3.02 -9.03
CA GLU A 28 -17.22 -4.32 -8.61
C GLU A 28 -16.32 -5.53 -8.90
N ALA A 29 -15.33 -5.38 -9.80
CA ALA A 29 -14.26 -6.35 -9.98
C ALA A 29 -12.96 -5.70 -9.55
N GLN A 30 -12.16 -6.36 -8.73
CA GLN A 30 -10.81 -5.89 -8.37
C GLN A 30 -10.04 -5.50 -9.65
N VAL A 31 -9.87 -4.19 -9.86
CA VAL A 31 -9.40 -3.64 -11.14
C VAL A 31 -7.95 -4.02 -11.41
N LEU A 32 -7.15 -4.13 -10.36
CA LEU A 32 -5.74 -4.49 -10.47
C LEU A 32 -5.53 -5.99 -10.63
N ASP A 33 -6.43 -6.85 -10.16
CA ASP A 33 -6.35 -8.28 -10.36
C ASP A 33 -6.95 -8.65 -11.73
N SER A 34 -6.16 -8.46 -12.78
CA SER A 34 -6.59 -8.61 -14.18
C SER A 34 -6.57 -10.04 -14.71
N MET A 35 -5.85 -10.95 -14.02
CA MET A 35 -5.77 -12.36 -14.42
C MET A 35 -6.94 -13.16 -13.85
N ASP A 36 -7.56 -14.03 -14.66
CA ASP A 36 -8.65 -14.90 -14.21
C ASP A 36 -8.24 -15.75 -12.99
N LEU A 37 -6.99 -16.19 -12.94
CA LEU A 37 -6.43 -16.96 -11.83
C LEU A 37 -6.29 -16.12 -10.54
N GLU A 38 -5.97 -14.84 -10.65
CA GLU A 38 -5.91 -13.90 -9.52
C GLU A 38 -7.30 -13.71 -8.92
N ARG A 39 -8.32 -13.52 -9.77
CA ARG A 39 -9.72 -13.38 -9.35
C ARG A 39 -10.27 -14.66 -8.73
N GLU A 40 -9.97 -15.82 -9.33
CA GLU A 40 -10.44 -17.12 -8.82
C GLU A 40 -9.85 -17.45 -7.44
N ARG A 41 -8.57 -17.10 -7.22
CA ARG A 41 -7.86 -17.41 -5.97
C ARG A 41 -7.89 -16.28 -4.95
N GLY A 42 -8.31 -15.06 -5.35
CA GLY A 42 -8.31 -13.87 -4.52
C GLY A 42 -6.90 -13.40 -4.10
N ILE A 43 -5.88 -13.67 -4.93
CA ILE A 43 -4.49 -13.30 -4.67
C ILE A 43 -3.88 -12.58 -5.87
N THR A 44 -3.01 -11.60 -5.61
CA THR A 44 -2.18 -10.97 -6.64
C THR A 44 -0.99 -11.86 -6.96
N ILE A 45 -0.81 -12.23 -8.22
CA ILE A 45 0.28 -13.09 -8.69
C ILE A 45 1.39 -12.23 -9.30
N LYS A 46 1.02 -11.24 -10.10
CA LYS A 46 1.94 -10.36 -10.80
C LYS A 46 1.80 -8.93 -10.30
N ALA A 47 2.94 -8.25 -10.05
CA ALA A 47 2.92 -6.84 -9.69
C ALA A 47 2.22 -5.99 -10.76
N GLN A 48 1.29 -5.15 -10.32
CA GLN A 48 0.51 -4.24 -11.16
C GLN A 48 0.91 -2.81 -10.86
N CYS A 49 1.16 -2.02 -11.91
CA CYS A 49 1.51 -0.61 -11.78
C CYS A 49 0.35 0.28 -12.22
N VAL A 50 0.10 1.34 -11.45
CA VAL A 50 -0.88 2.37 -11.80
C VAL A 50 -0.33 3.74 -11.50
N THR A 51 -0.56 4.70 -12.41
CA THR A 51 -0.23 6.11 -12.24
C THR A 51 -1.49 6.89 -11.92
N LEU A 52 -1.50 7.60 -10.83
CA LEU A 52 -2.63 8.40 -10.34
C LEU A 52 -2.23 9.85 -10.15
N HIS A 53 -3.18 10.76 -10.31
CA HIS A 53 -3.01 12.17 -9.99
C HIS A 53 -3.87 12.51 -8.78
N TYR A 54 -3.21 12.88 -7.70
CA TYR A 54 -3.86 13.18 -6.43
C TYR A 54 -3.77 14.67 -6.12
N GLN A 55 -4.91 15.28 -5.82
CA GLN A 55 -4.97 16.65 -5.33
C GLN A 55 -4.83 16.64 -3.81
N HIS A 56 -3.66 17.07 -3.33
CA HIS A 56 -3.34 17.15 -1.91
C HIS A 56 -4.11 18.30 -1.24
N SER A 57 -4.26 18.21 0.08
CA SER A 57 -4.92 19.25 0.89
C SER A 57 -4.25 20.61 0.84
N ASN A 58 -2.95 20.69 0.46
CA ASN A 58 -2.22 21.94 0.22
C ASN A 58 -2.63 22.66 -1.08
N GLY A 59 -3.49 22.04 -1.91
CA GLY A 59 -3.96 22.57 -3.18
C GLY A 59 -3.12 22.21 -4.41
N GLU A 60 -1.99 21.50 -4.23
CA GLU A 60 -1.14 21.02 -5.31
C GLU A 60 -1.57 19.64 -5.78
N THR A 61 -1.27 19.33 -7.05
CA THR A 61 -1.53 18.00 -7.63
C THR A 61 -0.22 17.24 -7.76
N TYR A 62 -0.22 16.01 -7.23
CA TYR A 62 0.93 15.11 -7.25
C TYR A 62 0.65 13.90 -8.14
N GLN A 63 1.66 13.50 -8.90
CA GLN A 63 1.63 12.24 -9.62
C GLN A 63 2.15 11.13 -8.70
N LEU A 64 1.34 10.12 -8.46
CA LEU A 64 1.65 8.97 -7.63
C LEU A 64 1.69 7.72 -8.50
N ASN A 65 2.80 6.99 -8.44
CA ASN A 65 2.94 5.71 -9.13
C ASN A 65 2.89 4.60 -8.09
N PHE A 66 1.85 3.78 -8.14
CA PHE A 66 1.67 2.66 -7.23
C PHE A 66 2.04 1.34 -7.90
N ILE A 67 2.70 0.47 -7.14
CA ILE A 67 2.96 -0.91 -7.52
C ILE A 67 2.25 -1.81 -6.51
N ASP A 68 1.20 -2.49 -6.94
CA ASP A 68 0.54 -3.52 -6.14
C ASP A 68 1.31 -4.83 -6.26
N THR A 69 1.91 -5.28 -5.16
CA THR A 69 2.80 -6.44 -5.14
C THR A 69 2.08 -7.70 -4.68
N PRO A 70 2.53 -8.90 -5.10
CA PRO A 70 2.04 -10.15 -4.51
C PRO A 70 2.25 -10.20 -2.99
N GLY A 71 1.28 -10.74 -2.26
CA GLY A 71 1.36 -10.92 -0.81
C GLY A 71 1.85 -12.31 -0.37
N HIS A 72 1.99 -13.26 -1.30
CA HIS A 72 2.35 -14.64 -1.01
C HIS A 72 3.88 -14.84 -1.00
N VAL A 73 4.36 -15.73 -0.11
CA VAL A 73 5.79 -16.04 0.06
C VAL A 73 6.49 -16.52 -1.23
N ASP A 74 5.76 -17.24 -2.07
CA ASP A 74 6.28 -17.78 -3.34
C ASP A 74 6.70 -16.69 -4.33
N PHE A 75 6.26 -15.46 -4.13
CA PHE A 75 6.53 -14.30 -5.00
C PHE A 75 7.51 -13.28 -4.38
N SER A 76 8.32 -13.69 -3.42
CA SER A 76 9.28 -12.80 -2.72
C SER A 76 10.27 -12.10 -3.66
N TYR A 77 10.68 -12.78 -4.73
CA TYR A 77 11.54 -12.20 -5.76
C TYR A 77 10.88 -11.06 -6.53
N GLU A 78 9.60 -11.23 -6.89
CA GLU A 78 8.79 -10.20 -7.55
C GLU A 78 8.63 -8.97 -6.64
N VAL A 79 8.37 -9.19 -5.34
CA VAL A 79 8.27 -8.13 -4.33
C VAL A 79 9.59 -7.37 -4.22
N SER A 80 10.72 -8.06 -4.11
CA SER A 80 12.04 -7.43 -4.01
C SER A 80 12.38 -6.57 -5.22
N ARG A 81 12.06 -7.02 -6.43
CA ARG A 81 12.27 -6.24 -7.66
C ARG A 81 11.35 -5.02 -7.73
N SER A 82 10.11 -5.15 -7.29
CA SER A 82 9.16 -4.03 -7.24
C SER A 82 9.62 -2.96 -6.27
N LEU A 83 10.09 -3.37 -5.09
CA LEU A 83 10.64 -2.45 -4.09
C LEU A 83 11.86 -1.67 -4.60
N ALA A 84 12.73 -2.30 -5.38
CA ALA A 84 13.91 -1.65 -5.96
C ALA A 84 13.58 -0.49 -6.92
N ALA A 85 12.33 -0.40 -7.38
CA ALA A 85 11.85 0.65 -8.28
C ALA A 85 11.07 1.76 -7.55
N CYS A 86 11.03 1.73 -6.20
CA CYS A 86 10.22 2.63 -5.40
C CYS A 86 11.07 3.51 -4.48
N GLU A 87 10.54 4.64 -4.06
CA GLU A 87 11.10 5.53 -3.04
C GLU A 87 10.58 5.22 -1.65
N GLY A 88 9.42 4.56 -1.57
CA GLY A 88 8.79 4.19 -0.32
C GLY A 88 7.85 2.99 -0.46
N ALA A 89 7.43 2.46 0.67
CA ALA A 89 6.51 1.33 0.74
C ALA A 89 5.43 1.56 1.80
N LEU A 90 4.18 1.29 1.45
CA LEU A 90 3.10 1.16 2.42
C LEU A 90 3.08 -0.27 2.96
N LEU A 91 3.19 -0.41 4.26
CA LEU A 91 2.99 -1.68 4.96
C LEU A 91 1.54 -1.75 5.44
N VAL A 92 0.71 -2.51 4.73
CA VAL A 92 -0.71 -2.65 5.06
C VAL A 92 -0.90 -3.82 6.02
N VAL A 93 -1.41 -3.54 7.21
CA VAL A 93 -1.66 -4.52 8.26
C VAL A 93 -3.15 -4.54 8.62
N ASP A 94 -3.73 -5.73 8.69
CA ASP A 94 -5.10 -5.93 9.15
C ASP A 94 -5.19 -5.65 10.65
N ALA A 95 -6.03 -4.69 11.04
CA ALA A 95 -6.20 -4.28 12.44
C ALA A 95 -6.85 -5.35 13.34
N ALA A 96 -7.41 -6.40 12.76
CA ALA A 96 -7.96 -7.54 13.50
C ALA A 96 -6.97 -8.71 13.62
N GLN A 97 -6.30 -9.06 12.51
CA GLN A 97 -5.35 -10.18 12.48
C GLN A 97 -4.00 -9.82 13.10
N GLY A 98 -3.50 -8.61 12.86
CA GLY A 98 -2.19 -8.18 13.34
C GLY A 98 -1.04 -8.50 12.38
N VAL A 99 0.18 -8.44 12.90
CA VAL A 99 1.42 -8.62 12.13
C VAL A 99 1.65 -10.09 11.78
N GLU A 100 1.89 -10.36 10.51
CA GLU A 100 2.18 -11.69 9.98
C GLU A 100 3.64 -11.79 9.48
N ALA A 101 4.19 -13.00 9.48
CA ALA A 101 5.60 -13.24 9.15
C ALA A 101 6.00 -12.71 7.76
N GLN A 102 5.12 -12.80 6.77
CA GLN A 102 5.39 -12.30 5.42
C GLN A 102 5.47 -10.77 5.36
N SER A 103 4.64 -10.07 6.14
CA SER A 103 4.72 -8.61 6.27
C SER A 103 6.05 -8.18 6.87
N VAL A 104 6.54 -8.90 7.88
CA VAL A 104 7.85 -8.66 8.51
C VAL A 104 8.98 -8.85 7.50
N ALA A 105 8.99 -9.97 6.77
CA ALA A 105 10.02 -10.26 5.77
C ALA A 105 10.06 -9.20 4.66
N ASN A 106 8.92 -8.83 4.11
CA ASN A 106 8.81 -7.82 3.07
C ASN A 106 9.21 -6.43 3.57
N CYS A 107 8.89 -6.11 4.82
CA CYS A 107 9.28 -4.85 5.45
C CYS A 107 10.80 -4.74 5.60
N TYR A 108 11.46 -5.78 6.08
CA TYR A 108 12.93 -5.81 6.17
C TYR A 108 13.58 -5.68 4.80
N THR A 109 13.05 -6.33 3.76
CA THR A 109 13.54 -6.16 2.39
C THR A 109 13.44 -4.71 1.93
N ALA A 110 12.34 -4.01 2.25
CA ALA A 110 12.18 -2.60 1.92
C ALA A 110 13.19 -1.72 2.68
N ILE A 111 13.38 -1.95 3.97
CA ILE A 111 14.34 -1.22 4.81
C ILE A 111 15.78 -1.43 4.32
N GLU A 112 16.16 -2.66 3.99
CA GLU A 112 17.50 -2.98 3.45
C GLU A 112 17.80 -2.27 2.12
N GLN A 113 16.77 -1.99 1.34
CA GLN A 113 16.87 -1.21 0.08
C GLN A 113 16.83 0.31 0.31
N GLY A 114 16.73 0.76 1.55
CA GLY A 114 16.74 2.19 1.91
C GLY A 114 15.41 2.91 1.68
N LEU A 115 14.30 2.17 1.54
CA LEU A 115 12.97 2.77 1.36
C LEU A 115 12.42 3.32 2.67
N GLU A 116 11.66 4.40 2.57
CA GLU A 116 10.76 4.85 3.64
C GLU A 116 9.58 3.89 3.74
N VAL A 117 9.34 3.30 4.91
CA VAL A 117 8.24 2.37 5.15
C VAL A 117 7.19 3.01 6.03
N LEU A 118 5.97 3.16 5.51
CA LEU A 118 4.83 3.74 6.20
C LEU A 118 3.86 2.63 6.62
N PRO A 119 3.72 2.32 7.91
CA PRO A 119 2.71 1.40 8.37
C PRO A 119 1.31 2.01 8.29
N VAL A 120 0.33 1.21 7.91
CA VAL A 120 -1.09 1.59 7.88
C VAL A 120 -1.95 0.45 8.41
N LEU A 121 -2.89 0.77 9.28
CA LEU A 121 -3.87 -0.18 9.80
C LEU A 121 -5.12 -0.16 8.93
N ASN A 122 -5.41 -1.29 8.32
CA ASN A 122 -6.59 -1.48 7.47
C ASN A 122 -7.68 -2.26 8.19
N LYS A 123 -8.88 -2.23 7.65
CA LYS A 123 -10.06 -2.93 8.17
C LYS A 123 -10.50 -2.48 9.56
N ILE A 124 -10.32 -1.20 9.89
CA ILE A 124 -10.77 -0.62 11.17
C ILE A 124 -12.28 -0.64 11.35
N ASP A 125 -13.04 -0.89 10.29
CA ASP A 125 -14.50 -1.07 10.31
C ASP A 125 -14.94 -2.40 10.91
N LEU A 126 -14.05 -3.36 11.05
CA LEU A 126 -14.38 -4.66 11.63
C LEU A 126 -14.62 -4.58 13.15
N PRO A 127 -15.65 -5.27 13.69
CA PRO A 127 -15.91 -5.27 15.12
C PRO A 127 -14.77 -5.80 15.99
N GLN A 128 -13.95 -6.71 15.43
CA GLN A 128 -12.79 -7.32 16.10
C GLN A 128 -11.48 -6.54 15.86
N ALA A 129 -11.52 -5.39 15.22
CA ALA A 129 -10.34 -4.57 15.03
C ALA A 129 -9.79 -4.05 16.36
N GLU A 130 -8.49 -4.20 16.58
CA GLU A 130 -7.76 -3.75 17.76
C GLU A 130 -6.56 -2.88 17.35
N PRO A 131 -6.79 -1.64 16.88
CA PRO A 131 -5.73 -0.79 16.30
C PRO A 131 -4.54 -0.57 17.23
N GLU A 132 -4.79 -0.34 18.53
CA GLU A 132 -3.73 -0.09 19.52
C GLU A 132 -2.85 -1.32 19.74
N ARG A 133 -3.46 -2.51 19.81
CA ARG A 133 -2.71 -3.78 19.95
C ARG A 133 -1.82 -4.01 18.72
N VAL A 134 -2.39 -3.86 17.53
CA VAL A 134 -1.67 -4.12 16.28
C VAL A 134 -0.59 -3.06 16.03
N ALA A 135 -0.81 -1.79 16.38
CA ALA A 135 0.23 -0.77 16.34
C ALA A 135 1.42 -1.14 17.25
N GLY A 136 1.13 -1.61 18.47
CA GLY A 136 2.16 -2.12 19.38
C GLY A 136 2.93 -3.33 18.82
N GLU A 137 2.26 -4.24 18.12
CA GLU A 137 2.93 -5.36 17.42
C GLU A 137 3.88 -4.87 16.32
N ILE A 138 3.49 -3.85 15.55
CA ILE A 138 4.33 -3.26 14.50
C ILE A 138 5.60 -2.64 15.12
N GLU A 139 5.45 -1.90 16.20
CA GLU A 139 6.57 -1.29 16.92
C GLU A 139 7.50 -2.35 17.52
N ASP A 140 6.94 -3.33 18.23
CA ASP A 140 7.72 -4.35 18.96
C ASP A 140 8.41 -5.35 18.03
N ILE A 141 7.75 -5.79 16.96
CA ILE A 141 8.24 -6.85 16.07
C ILE A 141 9.10 -6.29 14.95
N ILE A 142 8.69 -5.15 14.35
CA ILE A 142 9.34 -4.58 13.17
C ILE A 142 10.25 -3.42 13.55
N GLY A 143 9.91 -2.67 14.60
CA GLY A 143 10.64 -1.48 15.04
C GLY A 143 10.32 -0.21 14.27
N LEU A 144 9.16 -0.14 13.63
CA LEU A 144 8.67 1.08 12.97
C LEU A 144 8.03 2.02 13.98
N ASP A 145 8.19 3.34 13.74
CA ASP A 145 7.45 4.35 14.48
C ASP A 145 5.95 4.29 14.14
N VAL A 146 5.12 4.19 15.15
CA VAL A 146 3.67 4.09 15.03
C VAL A 146 2.92 5.29 15.64
N SER A 147 3.64 6.33 16.04
CA SER A 147 3.06 7.54 16.69
C SER A 147 2.01 8.22 15.82
N ASP A 148 2.23 8.25 14.51
CA ASP A 148 1.35 8.87 13.51
C ASP A 148 0.71 7.83 12.57
N ILE A 149 0.57 6.58 13.02
CA ILE A 149 0.03 5.50 12.18
C ILE A 149 -1.37 5.82 11.68
N ILE A 150 -1.55 5.76 10.37
CA ILE A 150 -2.84 5.99 9.74
C ILE A 150 -3.73 4.76 9.88
N GLN A 151 -4.99 5.00 10.26
CA GLN A 151 -6.02 3.98 10.36
C GLN A 151 -7.03 4.18 9.23
N CYS A 152 -7.30 3.14 8.48
CA CYS A 152 -8.21 3.22 7.34
C CYS A 152 -9.09 1.97 7.19
N SER A 153 -10.10 2.09 6.36
CA SER A 153 -10.87 0.97 5.84
C SER A 153 -10.96 1.09 4.32
N ALA A 154 -10.26 0.24 3.61
CA ALA A 154 -10.33 0.17 2.16
C ALA A 154 -11.75 -0.14 1.67
N LYS A 155 -12.50 -0.95 2.43
CA LYS A 155 -13.89 -1.31 2.14
C LYS A 155 -14.83 -0.12 2.19
N THR A 156 -14.73 0.72 3.22
CA THR A 156 -15.65 1.85 3.45
C THR A 156 -15.13 3.19 2.94
N GLY A 157 -13.83 3.30 2.68
CA GLY A 157 -13.16 4.53 2.27
C GLY A 157 -12.71 5.43 3.42
N ILE A 158 -12.97 5.06 4.67
CA ILE A 158 -12.57 5.83 5.85
C ILE A 158 -11.03 5.91 5.92
N GLY A 159 -10.50 7.12 6.17
CA GLY A 159 -9.07 7.37 6.36
C GLY A 159 -8.22 7.34 5.08
N VAL A 160 -8.81 7.08 3.92
CA VAL A 160 -8.05 6.98 2.64
C VAL A 160 -7.46 8.34 2.23
N ASP A 161 -8.19 9.43 2.41
CA ASP A 161 -7.68 10.78 2.10
C ASP A 161 -6.52 11.16 3.01
N ASP A 162 -6.64 10.89 4.31
CA ASP A 162 -5.56 11.12 5.28
C ASP A 162 -4.32 10.29 4.95
N LEU A 163 -4.51 9.06 4.49
CA LEU A 163 -3.42 8.19 4.05
C LEU A 163 -2.70 8.74 2.82
N LEU A 164 -3.45 9.22 1.82
CA LEU A 164 -2.86 9.82 0.62
C LEU A 164 -2.11 11.11 0.92
N ASP A 165 -2.63 11.97 1.77
CA ASP A 165 -1.94 13.18 2.22
C ASP A 165 -0.65 12.82 2.97
N TYR A 166 -0.72 11.89 3.92
CA TYR A 166 0.43 11.43 4.69
C TYR A 166 1.52 10.80 3.81
N LEU A 167 1.12 10.04 2.79
CA LEU A 167 2.03 9.44 1.82
C LEU A 167 2.81 10.51 1.05
N VAL A 168 2.13 11.54 0.55
CA VAL A 168 2.75 12.66 -0.17
C VAL A 168 3.72 13.42 0.73
N ASP A 169 3.33 13.67 1.98
CA ASP A 169 4.13 14.43 2.94
C ASP A 169 5.39 13.69 3.42
N THR A 170 5.38 12.36 3.38
CA THR A 170 6.41 11.53 4.02
C THR A 170 7.34 10.86 3.02
N ILE A 171 6.83 10.33 1.91
CA ILE A 171 7.67 9.64 0.92
C ILE A 171 8.42 10.69 0.08
N PRO A 172 9.77 10.58 -0.04
CA PRO A 172 10.55 11.51 -0.84
C PRO A 172 10.23 11.34 -2.34
N PRO A 173 10.44 12.39 -3.16
CA PRO A 173 10.35 12.27 -4.61
C PRO A 173 11.48 11.39 -5.15
N PRO A 174 11.32 10.84 -6.37
CA PRO A 174 12.37 10.06 -7.00
C PRO A 174 13.64 10.89 -7.20
N GLU A 175 14.79 10.24 -7.00
CA GLU A 175 16.09 10.86 -7.28
C GLU A 175 16.32 10.86 -8.81
N GLY A 176 16.40 12.03 -9.42
CA GLY A 176 16.63 12.20 -10.85
C GLY A 176 16.94 13.63 -11.23
N LYS A 177 17.44 13.84 -12.43
CA LYS A 177 17.60 15.16 -13.02
C LYS A 177 16.53 15.32 -14.09
N ASP A 178 15.61 16.25 -13.88
CA ASP A 178 14.52 16.56 -14.83
C ASP A 178 15.04 17.19 -16.16
N GLU A 179 16.35 17.47 -16.29
CA GLU A 179 16.93 18.25 -17.38
C GLU A 179 17.91 17.46 -18.27
N GLU A 180 18.06 16.16 -18.15
CA GLU A 180 18.88 15.40 -19.09
C GLU A 180 18.01 14.86 -20.22
N ASP A 181 18.13 15.49 -21.42
CA ASP A 181 17.61 14.95 -22.68
C ASP A 181 18.09 13.51 -22.86
N LEU A 182 17.15 12.60 -23.13
CA LEU A 182 17.44 11.23 -23.54
C LEU A 182 18.34 11.25 -24.78
N GLN A 183 19.59 10.84 -24.62
CA GLN A 183 20.54 10.60 -25.73
C GLN A 183 20.26 9.26 -26.38
#